data_62abb7195e37353c3047249ab0f99625
#
_entry.id   62abb7195e37353c3047249ab0f99625
#
_cell.length_a   1.000
_cell.length_b   1.000
_cell.length_c   1.000
_cell.angle_alpha   90.00
_cell.angle_beta   90.00
_cell.angle_gamma   90.00
#
_symmetry.space_group_name_H-M   'P 1'
#
loop_
_entity.id
_entity.type
_entity.pdbx_description
1 polymer ?
#
loop_
_entity_poly.entity_id
_entity_poly.type
_entity_poly.pdbx_seq_one_letter_code
_entity_poly.pdbx_strand_id
1 'polypeptide(L)'
;NMKILVSNDDGYHAPGLTIIVEYLKKIAEVVVVAPDRNRSGSSSSLTLDKPLSVSEISPNHYIVDGTPTDCVHLALTGLLKFKPDMVISGINDGANMGDDTLYSGTVAAAIEGYTIGIPSMAVSMANHKPKHFKTAAMVTVDLINKMNAQATTETPLLNINVPDVPYDELNGLLITRLGKRKQADPIISSLTPKGQNIYWIGPAGEPS
;
A
#
# COMPACT_ATOMS: atom_id res chain seq x y z
N ASN A 1 23.32 -6.51 -4.29
CA ASN A 1 22.31 -6.50 -3.23
C ASN A 1 20.96 -6.06 -3.81
N MET A 2 19.90 -6.76 -3.44
CA MET A 2 18.52 -6.42 -3.82
C MET A 2 18.17 -5.02 -3.31
N LYS A 3 17.45 -4.23 -4.13
CA LYS A 3 16.98 -2.88 -3.80
C LYS A 3 15.46 -2.86 -3.81
N ILE A 4 14.87 -2.39 -2.72
CA ILE A 4 13.41 -2.34 -2.54
C ILE A 4 12.96 -0.91 -2.37
N LEU A 5 12.01 -0.47 -3.19
CA LEU A 5 11.26 0.76 -3.00
C LEU A 5 10.05 0.47 -2.11
N VAL A 6 9.89 1.25 -1.04
CA VAL A 6 8.75 1.14 -0.12
C VAL A 6 7.92 2.41 -0.16
N SER A 7 6.61 2.25 -0.23
CA SER A 7 5.62 3.33 -0.09
C SER A 7 4.45 2.86 0.77
N ASN A 8 3.47 3.73 1.01
CA ASN A 8 2.20 3.43 1.69
C ASN A 8 1.16 4.52 1.40
N ASP A 9 -0.05 4.40 1.93
CA ASP A 9 -1.07 5.45 1.91
C ASP A 9 -1.38 6.04 3.28
N ASP A 10 -0.98 5.39 4.38
CA ASP A 10 -1.15 5.90 5.74
C ASP A 10 -0.22 7.07 6.08
N GLY A 11 0.79 7.33 5.24
CA GLY A 11 1.77 8.39 5.38
C GLY A 11 3.09 7.95 6.03
N TYR A 12 4.10 8.81 5.94
CA TYR A 12 5.48 8.47 6.31
C TYR A 12 5.72 8.20 7.80
N HIS A 13 4.81 8.64 8.69
CA HIS A 13 4.87 8.37 10.13
C HIS A 13 4.16 7.07 10.55
N ALA A 14 3.47 6.40 9.62
CA ALA A 14 2.66 5.24 9.95
C ALA A 14 3.49 4.09 10.55
N PRO A 15 3.01 3.45 11.63
CA PRO A 15 3.74 2.35 12.26
C PRO A 15 3.96 1.16 11.33
N GLY A 16 3.02 0.88 10.43
CA GLY A 16 3.15 -0.17 9.42
C GLY A 16 4.31 0.07 8.47
N LEU A 17 4.54 1.31 8.04
CA LEU A 17 5.68 1.68 7.20
C LEU A 17 7.01 1.50 7.97
N THR A 18 7.07 1.99 9.19
CA THR A 18 8.28 1.87 10.02
C THR A 18 8.68 0.41 10.22
N ILE A 19 7.71 -0.45 10.55
CA ILE A 19 7.97 -1.86 10.81
C ILE A 19 8.40 -2.60 9.54
N ILE A 20 7.72 -2.41 8.41
CA ILE A 20 8.11 -3.10 7.18
C ILE A 20 9.53 -2.72 6.75
N VAL A 21 9.88 -1.44 6.83
CA VAL A 21 11.23 -0.94 6.52
C VAL A 21 12.30 -1.57 7.41
N GLU A 22 12.04 -1.70 8.71
CA GLU A 22 12.95 -2.36 9.65
C GLU A 22 13.24 -3.81 9.24
N TYR A 23 12.22 -4.55 8.85
CA TYR A 23 12.36 -5.95 8.45
C TYR A 23 13.03 -6.10 7.08
N LEU A 24 12.68 -5.27 6.10
CA LEU A 24 13.25 -5.32 4.77
C LEU A 24 14.73 -4.92 4.75
N LYS A 25 15.17 -4.00 5.61
CA LYS A 25 16.59 -3.63 5.75
C LYS A 25 17.50 -4.78 6.17
N LYS A 26 16.96 -5.88 6.70
CA LYS A 26 17.72 -7.09 7.04
C LYS A 26 18.11 -7.91 5.82
N ILE A 27 17.40 -7.74 4.70
CA ILE A 27 17.55 -8.53 3.48
C ILE A 27 17.87 -7.73 2.21
N ALA A 28 17.69 -6.41 2.25
CA ALA A 28 17.82 -5.55 1.08
C ALA A 28 18.28 -4.13 1.43
N GLU A 29 18.73 -3.39 0.43
CA GLU A 29 18.84 -1.94 0.47
C GLU A 29 17.44 -1.35 0.27
N VAL A 30 16.98 -0.53 1.22
CA VAL A 30 15.62 0.01 1.22
C VAL A 30 15.62 1.50 0.97
N VAL A 31 14.80 1.94 0.02
CA VAL A 31 14.47 3.35 -0.20
C VAL A 31 13.00 3.55 0.06
N VAL A 32 12.65 4.58 0.80
CA VAL A 32 11.28 4.95 1.13
C VAL A 32 10.90 6.23 0.38
N VAL A 33 9.77 6.18 -0.31
CA VAL A 33 9.13 7.37 -0.89
C VAL A 33 7.66 7.30 -0.52
N ALA A 34 7.23 8.11 0.43
CA ALA A 34 5.91 8.01 1.06
C ALA A 34 5.19 9.36 1.11
N PRO A 35 3.86 9.38 1.17
CA PRO A 35 3.09 10.60 1.33
C PRO A 35 3.38 11.33 2.64
N ASP A 36 3.27 12.66 2.62
CA ASP A 36 3.43 13.56 3.77
C ASP A 36 2.42 13.30 4.90
N ARG A 37 1.28 12.71 4.57
CA ARG A 37 0.14 12.45 5.46
C ARG A 37 -0.67 11.26 4.97
N ASN A 38 -1.67 10.87 5.75
CA ASN A 38 -2.63 9.85 5.34
C ASN A 38 -3.38 10.29 4.07
N ARG A 39 -3.38 9.42 3.06
CA ARG A 39 -4.01 9.57 1.74
C ARG A 39 -4.99 8.44 1.45
N SER A 40 -5.59 7.85 2.49
CA SER A 40 -6.57 6.77 2.34
C SER A 40 -7.69 7.17 1.38
N GLY A 41 -8.08 6.26 0.50
CA GLY A 41 -9.10 6.50 -0.52
C GLY A 41 -8.64 7.32 -1.73
N SER A 42 -7.34 7.60 -1.88
CA SER A 42 -6.81 8.34 -3.03
C SER A 42 -6.86 7.56 -4.34
N SER A 43 -7.07 6.24 -4.27
CA SER A 43 -7.11 5.38 -5.45
C SER A 43 -5.83 5.47 -6.32
N SER A 44 -5.90 5.12 -7.59
CA SER A 44 -4.77 5.18 -8.55
C SER A 44 -4.61 6.57 -9.20
N SER A 45 -4.80 7.66 -8.44
CA SER A 45 -4.74 9.01 -8.99
C SER A 45 -3.31 9.55 -9.06
N LEU A 46 -2.94 10.09 -10.23
CA LEU A 46 -1.74 10.91 -10.42
C LEU A 46 -2.09 12.38 -10.32
N THR A 47 -1.24 13.17 -9.68
CA THR A 47 -1.37 14.61 -9.57
C THR A 47 -0.76 15.26 -10.81
N LEU A 48 -1.61 15.71 -11.75
CA LEU A 48 -1.20 16.28 -13.03
C LEU A 48 -1.46 17.80 -13.13
N ASP A 49 -2.17 18.37 -12.17
CA ASP A 49 -2.64 19.76 -12.18
C ASP A 49 -1.73 20.73 -11.42
N LYS A 50 -0.76 20.20 -10.68
CA LYS A 50 0.22 20.99 -9.91
C LYS A 50 1.55 20.24 -9.77
N PRO A 51 2.65 20.96 -9.49
CA PRO A 51 3.92 20.31 -9.14
C PRO A 51 3.81 19.63 -7.77
N LEU A 52 4.65 18.60 -7.56
CA LEU A 52 4.79 17.91 -6.29
C LEU A 52 6.09 18.32 -5.60
N SER A 53 6.03 18.50 -4.29
CA SER A 53 7.21 18.75 -3.46
C SER A 53 7.76 17.44 -2.91
N VAL A 54 9.09 17.29 -2.97
CA VAL A 54 9.80 16.13 -2.43
C VAL A 54 10.83 16.62 -1.43
N SER A 55 10.87 16.03 -0.25
CA SER A 55 11.86 16.31 0.79
C SER A 55 12.54 15.03 1.24
N GLU A 56 13.86 15.01 1.26
CA GLU A 56 14.63 13.94 1.87
C GLU A 56 14.81 14.24 3.36
N ILE A 57 14.19 13.44 4.23
CA ILE A 57 14.21 13.63 5.69
C ILE A 57 15.36 12.88 6.38
N SER A 58 15.86 11.86 5.73
CA SER A 58 17.05 11.10 6.11
C SER A 58 17.55 10.32 4.89
N PRO A 59 18.77 9.78 4.89
CA PRO A 59 19.30 9.04 3.75
C PRO A 59 18.33 7.96 3.25
N ASN A 60 17.98 8.02 1.95
CA ASN A 60 17.03 7.10 1.30
C ASN A 60 15.59 7.16 1.86
N HIS A 61 15.19 8.26 2.50
CA HIS A 61 13.83 8.47 3.02
C HIS A 61 13.27 9.79 2.49
N TYR A 62 12.29 9.70 1.60
CA TYR A 62 11.67 10.83 0.91
C TYR A 62 10.20 10.96 1.27
N ILE A 63 9.76 12.19 1.46
CA ILE A 63 8.35 12.56 1.68
C ILE A 63 7.86 13.35 0.48
N VAL A 64 6.64 13.04 0.03
CA VAL A 64 5.99 13.69 -1.11
C VAL A 64 4.62 14.24 -0.69
N ASP A 65 4.27 15.46 -1.11
CA ASP A 65 2.93 16.05 -0.91
C ASP A 65 1.90 15.52 -1.92
N GLY A 66 1.99 14.26 -2.28
CA GLY A 66 1.22 13.59 -3.30
C GLY A 66 0.51 12.32 -2.81
N THR A 67 -0.09 11.61 -3.77
CA THR A 67 -0.72 10.32 -3.56
C THR A 67 0.33 9.21 -3.43
N PRO A 68 -0.03 8.00 -2.94
CA PRO A 68 0.86 6.83 -3.00
C PRO A 68 1.32 6.48 -4.42
N THR A 69 0.43 6.63 -5.40
CA THR A 69 0.77 6.45 -6.82
C THR A 69 1.80 7.48 -7.29
N ASP A 70 1.65 8.76 -6.92
CA ASP A 70 2.63 9.81 -7.19
C ASP A 70 4.01 9.46 -6.62
N CYS A 71 4.06 8.96 -5.38
CA CYS A 71 5.30 8.59 -4.71
C CYS A 71 6.07 7.53 -5.51
N VAL A 72 5.40 6.46 -5.91
CA VAL A 72 6.02 5.38 -6.68
C VAL A 72 6.38 5.86 -8.09
N HIS A 73 5.49 6.61 -8.76
CA HIS A 73 5.73 7.15 -10.08
C HIS A 73 6.97 8.05 -10.11
N LEU A 74 7.05 9.04 -9.20
CA LEU A 74 8.21 9.93 -9.09
C LEU A 74 9.49 9.16 -8.81
N ALA A 75 9.43 8.19 -7.87
CA ALA A 75 10.59 7.37 -7.55
C ALA A 75 11.15 6.66 -8.78
N LEU A 76 10.29 6.02 -9.57
CA LEU A 76 10.68 5.16 -10.68
C LEU A 76 10.98 5.93 -11.98
N THR A 77 10.45 7.12 -12.15
CA THR A 77 10.60 7.90 -13.40
C THR A 77 11.63 9.01 -13.32
N GLY A 78 12.19 9.32 -12.16
CA GLY A 78 13.17 10.41 -12.11
C GLY A 78 13.89 10.65 -10.78
N LEU A 79 13.27 10.38 -9.64
CA LEU A 79 13.86 10.66 -8.33
C LEU A 79 15.02 9.70 -8.02
N LEU A 80 14.84 8.41 -8.28
CA LEU A 80 15.86 7.39 -8.06
C LEU A 80 16.76 7.26 -9.31
N LYS A 81 18.07 7.21 -9.08
CA LYS A 81 19.07 7.01 -10.15
C LYS A 81 19.33 5.52 -10.46
N PHE A 82 18.51 4.63 -9.93
CA PHE A 82 18.59 3.19 -10.13
C PHE A 82 17.18 2.61 -10.22
N LYS A 83 17.06 1.45 -10.84
CA LYS A 83 15.81 0.68 -10.89
C LYS A 83 15.78 -0.25 -9.67
N PRO A 84 14.76 -0.17 -8.79
CA PRO A 84 14.59 -1.14 -7.72
C PRO A 84 14.19 -2.51 -8.29
N ASP A 85 14.52 -3.56 -7.54
CA ASP A 85 14.16 -4.93 -7.90
C ASP A 85 12.71 -5.26 -7.51
N MET A 86 12.13 -4.48 -6.57
CA MET A 86 10.78 -4.70 -6.06
C MET A 86 10.18 -3.41 -5.50
N VAL A 87 8.86 -3.29 -5.60
CA VAL A 87 8.05 -2.25 -4.93
C VAL A 87 7.19 -2.92 -3.86
N ILE A 88 7.27 -2.43 -2.63
CA ILE A 88 6.42 -2.85 -1.51
C ILE A 88 5.58 -1.65 -1.07
N SER A 89 4.27 -1.80 -1.05
CA SER A 89 3.33 -0.80 -0.52
C SER A 89 2.68 -1.32 0.75
N GLY A 90 2.86 -0.61 1.84
CA GLY A 90 2.25 -0.95 3.14
C GLY A 90 3.19 -0.72 4.33
N ILE A 91 2.90 -1.31 5.46
CA ILE A 91 1.75 -2.21 5.77
C ILE A 91 0.54 -1.34 6.13
N ASN A 92 -0.54 -1.52 5.41
CA ASN A 92 -1.78 -0.76 5.61
C ASN A 92 -2.49 -1.13 6.92
N ASP A 93 -3.03 -0.14 7.60
CA ASP A 93 -3.96 -0.33 8.73
C ASP A 93 -5.37 -0.60 8.19
N GLY A 94 -5.70 -1.84 8.03
CA GLY A 94 -6.97 -2.32 7.48
C GLY A 94 -6.82 -3.14 6.21
N ALA A 95 -7.80 -3.99 5.96
CA ALA A 95 -7.82 -4.90 4.82
C ALA A 95 -8.04 -4.17 3.48
N ASN A 96 -7.46 -4.72 2.42
CA ASN A 96 -7.73 -4.35 1.04
C ASN A 96 -8.17 -5.61 0.29
N MET A 97 -9.47 -5.88 0.27
CA MET A 97 -10.06 -7.12 -0.28
C MET A 97 -11.19 -6.81 -1.25
N GLY A 98 -11.40 -7.71 -2.22
CA GLY A 98 -12.51 -7.60 -3.17
C GLY A 98 -12.53 -6.27 -3.91
N ASP A 99 -13.72 -5.71 -4.05
CA ASP A 99 -13.93 -4.44 -4.77
C ASP A 99 -13.25 -3.24 -4.09
N ASP A 100 -12.91 -3.30 -2.81
CA ASP A 100 -12.20 -2.22 -2.09
C ASP A 100 -10.81 -1.97 -2.65
N THR A 101 -10.21 -2.97 -3.28
CA THR A 101 -8.89 -2.83 -3.94
C THR A 101 -8.88 -1.71 -4.99
N LEU A 102 -10.02 -1.42 -5.62
CA LEU A 102 -10.16 -0.36 -6.62
C LEU A 102 -9.97 1.05 -6.03
N TYR A 103 -10.22 1.22 -4.75
CA TYR A 103 -10.15 2.51 -4.04
C TYR A 103 -8.90 2.63 -3.16
N SER A 104 -8.15 1.54 -3.00
CA SER A 104 -7.00 1.47 -2.11
C SER A 104 -5.79 2.20 -2.67
N GLY A 105 -5.27 3.15 -1.90
CA GLY A 105 -3.98 3.80 -2.19
C GLY A 105 -2.80 2.85 -2.02
N THR A 106 -2.86 1.92 -1.06
CA THR A 106 -1.86 0.88 -0.86
C THR A 106 -1.75 -0.03 -2.09
N VAL A 107 -2.87 -0.53 -2.60
CA VAL A 107 -2.91 -1.38 -3.81
C VAL A 107 -2.49 -0.57 -5.03
N ALA A 108 -2.96 0.68 -5.16
CA ALA A 108 -2.61 1.57 -6.26
C ALA A 108 -1.10 1.80 -6.41
N ALA A 109 -0.39 2.01 -5.31
CA ALA A 109 1.06 2.17 -5.32
C ALA A 109 1.78 0.91 -5.83
N ALA A 110 1.31 -0.27 -5.43
CA ALA A 110 1.86 -1.53 -5.96
C ALA A 110 1.54 -1.73 -7.45
N ILE A 111 0.33 -1.37 -7.89
CA ILE A 111 -0.06 -1.41 -9.31
C ILE A 111 0.85 -0.48 -10.13
N GLU A 112 1.19 0.71 -9.64
CA GLU A 112 2.07 1.64 -10.34
C GLU A 112 3.46 1.02 -10.57
N GLY A 113 4.04 0.39 -9.55
CA GLY A 113 5.30 -0.34 -9.70
C GLY A 113 5.22 -1.47 -10.73
N TYR A 114 4.15 -2.26 -10.67
CA TYR A 114 3.88 -3.34 -11.61
C TYR A 114 3.73 -2.82 -13.06
N THR A 115 3.01 -1.73 -13.26
CA THR A 115 2.77 -1.14 -14.58
C THR A 115 4.08 -0.67 -15.24
N ILE A 116 5.05 -0.25 -14.44
CA ILE A 116 6.40 0.12 -14.91
C ILE A 116 7.30 -1.12 -15.09
N GLY A 117 6.81 -2.31 -14.83
CA GLY A 117 7.53 -3.57 -15.04
C GLY A 117 8.43 -3.99 -13.87
N ILE A 118 8.01 -3.68 -12.64
CA ILE A 118 8.72 -4.06 -11.41
C ILE A 118 7.82 -4.99 -10.57
N PRO A 119 8.34 -6.12 -10.07
CA PRO A 119 7.64 -6.96 -9.11
C PRO A 119 7.11 -6.13 -7.94
N SER A 120 5.83 -6.26 -7.61
CA SER A 120 5.19 -5.38 -6.64
C SER A 120 4.27 -6.14 -5.69
N MET A 121 4.24 -5.69 -4.42
CA MET A 121 3.37 -6.23 -3.39
C MET A 121 2.64 -5.09 -2.67
N ALA A 122 1.33 -5.24 -2.49
CA ALA A 122 0.53 -4.49 -1.54
C ALA A 122 0.33 -5.35 -0.29
N VAL A 123 0.65 -4.83 0.88
CA VAL A 123 0.59 -5.55 2.16
C VAL A 123 -0.33 -4.82 3.12
N SER A 124 -1.32 -5.53 3.64
CA SER A 124 -2.35 -4.97 4.52
C SER A 124 -2.59 -5.89 5.72
N MET A 125 -2.86 -5.29 6.87
CA MET A 125 -3.44 -6.01 8.00
C MET A 125 -4.94 -6.19 7.77
N ALA A 126 -5.48 -7.37 8.10
CA ALA A 126 -6.90 -7.66 7.90
C ALA A 126 -7.83 -6.91 8.88
N ASN A 127 -7.28 -6.28 9.91
CA ASN A 127 -8.02 -5.57 10.95
C ASN A 127 -7.62 -4.09 11.00
N HIS A 128 -8.53 -3.24 11.47
CA HIS A 128 -8.21 -1.85 11.85
C HIS A 128 -7.53 -1.79 13.22
N LYS A 129 -6.59 -0.84 13.35
CA LYS A 129 -5.77 -0.66 14.57
C LYS A 129 -5.09 -1.95 15.00
N PRO A 130 -4.37 -2.62 14.09
CA PRO A 130 -3.79 -3.91 14.35
C PRO A 130 -2.65 -3.82 15.37
N LYS A 131 -2.41 -4.94 16.06
CA LYS A 131 -1.33 -5.08 17.05
C LYS A 131 -0.10 -5.81 16.49
N HIS A 132 -0.28 -6.59 15.42
CA HIS A 132 0.72 -7.53 14.91
C HIS A 132 1.28 -7.14 13.54
N PHE A 133 1.60 -5.86 13.31
CA PHE A 133 2.29 -5.43 12.07
C PHE A 133 3.56 -6.24 11.77
N LYS A 134 4.26 -6.72 12.81
CA LYS A 134 5.43 -7.57 12.66
C LYS A 134 5.12 -8.88 11.94
N THR A 135 3.95 -9.44 12.16
CA THR A 135 3.49 -10.65 11.47
C THR A 135 3.44 -10.42 9.96
N ALA A 136 2.83 -9.32 9.53
CA ALA A 136 2.78 -8.96 8.10
C ALA A 136 4.16 -8.68 7.51
N ALA A 137 5.07 -8.06 8.27
CA ALA A 137 6.44 -7.85 7.85
C ALA A 137 7.20 -9.18 7.66
N MET A 138 7.04 -10.14 8.56
CA MET A 138 7.64 -11.47 8.45
C MET A 138 7.09 -12.24 7.25
N VAL A 139 5.77 -12.23 7.05
CA VAL A 139 5.12 -12.83 5.86
C VAL A 139 5.67 -12.24 4.58
N THR A 140 5.87 -10.92 4.53
CA THR A 140 6.42 -10.23 3.36
C THR A 140 7.86 -10.70 3.06
N VAL A 141 8.70 -10.78 4.09
CA VAL A 141 10.09 -11.27 3.96
C VAL A 141 10.11 -12.72 3.46
N ASP A 142 9.25 -13.58 3.99
CA ASP A 142 9.16 -14.98 3.56
C ASP A 142 8.74 -15.11 2.10
N LEU A 143 7.77 -14.30 1.67
CA LEU A 143 7.34 -14.27 0.26
C LEU A 143 8.46 -13.81 -0.66
N ILE A 144 9.20 -12.75 -0.29
CA ILE A 144 10.35 -12.26 -1.06
C ILE A 144 11.41 -13.38 -1.18
N ASN A 145 11.74 -14.06 -0.10
CA ASN A 145 12.71 -15.15 -0.11
C ASN A 145 12.25 -16.32 -1.00
N LYS A 146 10.96 -16.67 -0.94
CA LYS A 146 10.39 -17.71 -1.82
C LYS A 146 10.45 -17.31 -3.30
N MET A 147 10.11 -16.05 -3.62
CA MET A 147 10.17 -15.54 -5.00
C MET A 147 11.59 -15.52 -5.54
N ASN A 148 12.57 -15.12 -4.72
CA ASN A 148 13.97 -15.10 -5.12
C ASN A 148 14.54 -16.53 -5.35
N ALA A 149 14.00 -17.53 -4.67
CA ALA A 149 14.38 -18.92 -4.86
C ALA A 149 13.73 -19.57 -6.10
N GLN A 150 12.69 -18.97 -6.65
CA GLN A 150 11.96 -19.45 -7.83
C GLN A 150 12.25 -18.54 -9.00
N ALA A 151 13.00 -19.01 -9.99
CA ALA A 151 13.18 -18.27 -11.24
C ALA A 151 11.83 -18.16 -11.95
N THR A 152 11.22 -16.97 -11.95
CA THR A 152 10.02 -16.66 -12.71
C THR A 152 10.35 -15.65 -13.80
N THR A 153 9.77 -15.84 -14.98
CA THR A 153 9.86 -14.91 -16.10
C THR A 153 8.76 -13.83 -16.04
N GLU A 154 7.78 -14.02 -15.18
CA GLU A 154 6.65 -13.10 -15.03
C GLU A 154 6.92 -12.06 -13.93
N THR A 155 6.47 -10.84 -14.15
CA THR A 155 6.47 -9.79 -13.14
C THR A 155 5.24 -9.99 -12.24
N PRO A 156 5.41 -10.37 -10.97
CA PRO A 156 4.26 -10.58 -10.10
C PRO A 156 3.71 -9.26 -9.55
N LEU A 157 2.39 -9.21 -9.39
CA LEU A 157 1.67 -8.25 -8.57
C LEU A 157 0.88 -9.03 -7.51
N LEU A 158 1.23 -8.85 -6.25
CA LEU A 158 0.58 -9.54 -5.14
C LEU A 158 -0.16 -8.55 -4.25
N ASN A 159 -1.39 -8.88 -3.89
CA ASN A 159 -2.16 -8.20 -2.84
C ASN A 159 -2.30 -9.14 -1.65
N ILE A 160 -1.69 -8.78 -0.52
CA ILE A 160 -1.51 -9.63 0.64
C ILE A 160 -2.29 -9.05 1.80
N ASN A 161 -3.17 -9.84 2.39
CA ASN A 161 -3.91 -9.47 3.60
C ASN A 161 -3.57 -10.45 4.72
N VAL A 162 -3.09 -9.94 5.83
CA VAL A 162 -2.53 -10.73 6.94
C VAL A 162 -3.42 -10.58 8.18
N PRO A 163 -3.89 -11.69 8.79
CA PRO A 163 -4.63 -11.65 10.04
C PRO A 163 -3.82 -10.99 11.18
N ASP A 164 -4.50 -10.30 12.07
CA ASP A 164 -3.89 -9.64 13.24
C ASP A 164 -3.65 -10.62 14.39
N VAL A 165 -2.75 -11.57 14.17
CA VAL A 165 -2.34 -12.61 15.11
C VAL A 165 -0.81 -12.71 15.16
N PRO A 166 -0.23 -13.31 16.21
CA PRO A 166 1.18 -13.70 16.22
C PRO A 166 1.55 -14.55 15.00
N TYR A 167 2.80 -14.42 14.53
CA TYR A 167 3.26 -15.10 13.29
C TYR A 167 3.13 -16.63 13.36
N ASP A 168 3.39 -17.24 14.51
CA ASP A 168 3.31 -18.67 14.78
C ASP A 168 1.88 -19.22 14.83
N GLU A 169 0.88 -18.35 14.91
CA GLU A 169 -0.54 -18.72 14.82
C GLU A 169 -1.08 -18.75 13.37
N LEU A 170 -0.26 -18.35 12.38
CA LEU A 170 -0.66 -18.42 10.99
C LEU A 170 -0.67 -19.87 10.48
N ASN A 171 -1.74 -20.26 9.79
CA ASN A 171 -1.93 -21.61 9.24
C ASN A 171 -1.47 -21.78 7.78
N GLY A 172 -0.66 -20.84 7.27
CA GLY A 172 -0.11 -20.89 5.92
C GLY A 172 -0.69 -19.82 4.99
N LEU A 173 -0.48 -20.00 3.69
CA LEU A 173 -0.88 -19.07 2.63
C LEU A 173 -2.00 -19.66 1.79
N LEU A 174 -3.01 -18.85 1.50
CA LEU A 174 -4.06 -19.17 0.57
C LEU A 174 -3.99 -18.22 -0.63
N ILE A 175 -4.00 -18.79 -1.84
CA ILE A 175 -4.19 -18.02 -3.06
C ILE A 175 -5.70 -17.88 -3.26
N THR A 176 -6.16 -16.62 -3.32
CA THR A 176 -7.57 -16.29 -3.43
C THR A 176 -7.83 -15.51 -4.72
N ARG A 177 -9.08 -15.25 -5.00
CA ARG A 177 -9.56 -14.31 -6.01
C ARG A 177 -10.30 -13.17 -5.32
N LEU A 178 -10.36 -12.00 -5.95
CA LEU A 178 -11.13 -10.87 -5.43
C LEU A 178 -12.62 -11.25 -5.33
N GLY A 179 -13.16 -11.05 -4.14
CA GLY A 179 -14.59 -11.14 -3.88
C GLY A 179 -15.34 -9.90 -4.37
N LYS A 180 -16.64 -9.90 -4.23
CA LYS A 180 -17.53 -8.77 -4.52
C LYS A 180 -18.17 -8.26 -3.25
N ARG A 181 -18.57 -6.99 -3.24
CA ARG A 181 -19.46 -6.44 -2.21
C ARG A 181 -20.90 -6.43 -2.71
N LYS A 182 -21.82 -6.45 -1.78
CA LYS A 182 -23.21 -6.09 -2.04
C LYS A 182 -23.30 -4.60 -2.37
N GLN A 183 -24.45 -4.17 -2.87
CA GLN A 183 -24.71 -2.75 -3.13
C GLN A 183 -24.40 -1.92 -1.87
N ALA A 184 -23.75 -0.77 -2.06
CA ALA A 184 -23.47 0.18 -0.97
C ALA A 184 -24.79 0.71 -0.38
N ASP A 185 -24.75 1.11 0.89
CA ASP A 185 -25.87 1.77 1.52
C ASP A 185 -26.18 3.11 0.85
N PRO A 186 -27.46 3.56 0.90
CA PRO A 186 -27.83 4.85 0.33
C PRO A 186 -27.05 6.00 0.93
N ILE A 187 -26.93 7.10 0.15
CA ILE A 187 -26.37 8.34 0.65
C ILE A 187 -27.17 8.88 1.85
N ILE A 188 -26.47 9.53 2.76
CA ILE A 188 -27.08 10.24 3.90
C ILE A 188 -27.16 11.71 3.54
N SER A 189 -28.37 12.26 3.47
CA SER A 189 -28.58 13.69 3.22
C SER A 189 -28.64 14.47 4.53
N SER A 190 -28.14 15.69 4.52
CA SER A 190 -28.15 16.62 5.65
C SER A 190 -28.23 18.06 5.13
N LEU A 191 -28.40 19.03 6.03
CA LEU A 191 -28.40 20.44 5.70
C LEU A 191 -27.22 21.17 6.37
N THR A 192 -26.61 22.09 5.65
CA THR A 192 -25.71 23.06 6.29
C THR A 192 -26.49 24.01 7.21
N PRO A 193 -25.86 24.77 8.13
CA PRO A 193 -26.53 25.81 8.93
C PRO A 193 -27.21 26.89 8.10
N LYS A 194 -26.83 27.03 6.81
CA LYS A 194 -27.44 27.99 5.85
C LYS A 194 -28.53 27.34 4.99
N GLY A 195 -28.98 26.11 5.31
CA GLY A 195 -30.05 25.41 4.60
C GLY A 195 -29.69 24.80 3.26
N GLN A 196 -28.39 24.68 2.93
CA GLN A 196 -27.93 24.00 1.72
C GLN A 196 -27.89 22.47 1.91
N ASN A 197 -28.38 21.74 0.92
CA ASN A 197 -28.27 20.27 0.94
C ASN A 197 -26.80 19.82 0.83
N ILE A 198 -26.41 18.92 1.69
CA ILE A 198 -25.14 18.19 1.66
C ILE A 198 -25.40 16.70 1.75
N TYR A 199 -24.49 15.90 1.20
CA TYR A 199 -24.65 14.45 1.10
C TYR A 199 -23.37 13.76 1.55
N TRP A 200 -23.54 12.70 2.34
CA TRP A 200 -22.47 11.80 2.72
C TRP A 200 -22.59 10.53 1.88
N ILE A 201 -21.47 10.02 1.39
CA ILE A 201 -21.44 8.69 0.78
C ILE A 201 -21.70 7.67 1.89
N GLY A 202 -22.67 6.79 1.67
CA GLY A 202 -23.00 5.71 2.61
C GLY A 202 -21.85 4.70 2.74
N PRO A 203 -21.86 3.89 3.81
CA PRO A 203 -20.86 2.84 4.00
C PRO A 203 -20.88 1.83 2.85
N ALA A 204 -19.74 1.19 2.61
CA ALA A 204 -19.64 0.11 1.65
C ALA A 204 -20.56 -1.06 2.07
N GLY A 205 -21.17 -1.73 1.09
CA GLY A 205 -22.01 -2.90 1.34
C GLY A 205 -21.23 -4.08 1.93
N GLU A 206 -21.95 -4.96 2.60
CA GLU A 206 -21.37 -6.18 3.19
C GLU A 206 -20.67 -7.05 2.12
N PRO A 207 -19.64 -7.83 2.48
CA PRO A 207 -19.07 -8.84 1.61
C PRO A 207 -20.12 -9.85 1.13
N SER A 208 -20.07 -10.24 -0.13
CA SER A 208 -20.99 -11.21 -0.74
C SER A 208 -20.37 -12.61 -0.79
#